data_ba89603d93748518600002ea60da1a41
#
_entry.id   ba89603d93748518600002ea60da1a41
#
_cell.length_a   1.000
_cell.length_b   1.000
_cell.length_c   1.000
_cell.angle_alpha   90.00
_cell.angle_beta   90.00
_cell.angle_gamma   90.00
#
_symmetry.space_group_name_H-M   'P 1'
#
loop_
_entity.id
_entity.type
_entity.pdbx_description
1 polymer ?
#
loop_
_entity_poly.entity_id
_entity_poly.type
_entity_poly.pdbx_seq_one_letter_code
_entity_poly.pdbx_strand_id
1 'polypeptide(L)'
;MIKLYTRLLTSILIVLFVCDCTGNTYKKMSIENPEELLSIQDSLLGKKKNDVNILDALVSANNRVAEKYMKQGDYISAASYFKKATKLNTSNVVSKYGLLLADGNALVKKGNKNGMWDAIEKYSKAAALYPKNGEPFYWMAIAYTKLGDTDFDLILESYEKALSLELDNELRTEAEKKHKRAKERKNKLDSFWK
;
A
#
# COMPACT_ATOMS: atom_id res chain seq x y z
N MET A 1 -4.30 -50.47 -32.21
CA MET A 1 -3.62 -49.16 -32.24
C MET A 1 -4.52 -48.00 -31.86
N ILE A 2 -5.72 -47.86 -32.33
CA ILE A 2 -6.64 -46.73 -32.03
C ILE A 2 -6.98 -46.56 -30.53
N LYS A 3 -7.22 -47.68 -29.81
CA LYS A 3 -7.50 -47.65 -28.34
C LYS A 3 -6.34 -47.16 -27.46
N LEU A 4 -5.09 -47.29 -27.92
CA LEU A 4 -3.91 -46.83 -27.19
C LEU A 4 -3.76 -45.30 -27.34
N TYR A 5 -4.02 -44.76 -28.53
CA TYR A 5 -3.99 -43.32 -28.80
C TYR A 5 -5.08 -42.55 -28.07
N THR A 6 -6.30 -43.09 -27.98
CA THR A 6 -7.38 -42.46 -27.22
C THR A 6 -7.11 -42.39 -25.74
N ARG A 7 -6.49 -43.41 -25.13
CA ARG A 7 -6.07 -43.40 -23.71
C ARG A 7 -4.93 -42.43 -23.43
N LEU A 8 -3.99 -42.27 -24.39
CA LEU A 8 -2.89 -41.32 -24.27
C LEU A 8 -3.40 -39.88 -24.40
N LEU A 9 -4.31 -39.61 -25.35
CA LEU A 9 -4.93 -38.28 -25.52
C LEU A 9 -5.78 -37.87 -24.31
N THR A 10 -6.57 -38.79 -23.73
CA THR A 10 -7.37 -38.50 -22.53
C THR A 10 -6.51 -38.25 -21.31
N SER A 11 -5.38 -38.97 -21.16
CA SER A 11 -4.42 -38.73 -20.07
C SER A 11 -3.73 -37.39 -20.19
N ILE A 12 -3.35 -36.95 -21.40
CA ILE A 12 -2.75 -35.63 -21.66
C ILE A 12 -3.77 -34.51 -21.40
N LEU A 13 -5.03 -34.69 -21.81
CA LEU A 13 -6.09 -33.72 -21.60
C LEU A 13 -6.39 -33.51 -20.10
N ILE A 14 -6.41 -34.59 -19.31
CA ILE A 14 -6.62 -34.51 -17.85
C ILE A 14 -5.46 -33.82 -17.17
N VAL A 15 -4.20 -34.05 -17.57
CA VAL A 15 -3.02 -33.35 -17.01
C VAL A 15 -3.02 -31.85 -17.30
N LEU A 16 -3.48 -31.46 -18.51
CA LEU A 16 -3.59 -30.03 -18.84
C LEU A 16 -4.70 -29.31 -18.04
N PHE A 17 -5.82 -29.97 -17.77
CA PHE A 17 -6.89 -29.40 -16.94
C PHE A 17 -6.52 -29.24 -15.46
N VAL A 18 -5.66 -30.10 -14.90
CA VAL A 18 -5.25 -30.03 -13.49
C VAL A 18 -4.19 -28.94 -13.24
N CYS A 19 -3.38 -28.57 -14.25
CA CYS A 19 -2.39 -27.50 -14.14
C CYS A 19 -3.00 -26.09 -14.10
N ASP A 20 -4.11 -25.87 -14.80
CA ASP A 20 -4.74 -24.54 -14.89
C ASP A 20 -5.62 -24.22 -13.67
N CYS A 21 -6.14 -25.24 -12.97
CA CYS A 21 -6.99 -25.06 -11.78
C CYS A 21 -6.24 -24.55 -10.55
N THR A 22 -4.95 -24.87 -10.37
CA THR A 22 -4.21 -24.51 -9.14
C THR A 22 -3.87 -23.03 -9.06
N GLY A 23 -3.45 -22.41 -10.16
CA GLY A 23 -3.14 -20.99 -10.21
C GLY A 23 -4.37 -20.11 -9.95
N ASN A 24 -5.51 -20.50 -10.50
CA ASN A 24 -6.77 -19.79 -10.30
C ASN A 24 -7.30 -19.95 -8.86
N THR A 25 -7.05 -21.07 -8.21
CA THR A 25 -7.42 -21.31 -6.80
C THR A 25 -6.67 -20.40 -5.85
N TYR A 26 -5.34 -20.27 -5.95
CA TYR A 26 -4.56 -19.38 -5.08
C TYR A 26 -4.85 -17.90 -5.34
N LYS A 27 -5.08 -17.50 -6.59
CA LYS A 27 -5.52 -16.15 -6.94
C LYS A 27 -6.86 -15.83 -6.28
N LYS A 28 -7.84 -16.72 -6.34
CA LYS A 28 -9.13 -16.56 -5.66
C LYS A 28 -8.95 -16.48 -4.15
N MET A 29 -8.17 -17.38 -3.57
CA MET A 29 -7.87 -17.41 -2.15
C MET A 29 -7.15 -16.14 -1.67
N SER A 30 -6.28 -15.53 -2.47
CA SER A 30 -5.63 -14.26 -2.14
C SER A 30 -6.61 -13.09 -2.00
N ILE A 31 -7.80 -13.21 -2.60
CA ILE A 31 -8.85 -12.20 -2.57
C ILE A 31 -9.85 -12.47 -1.43
N GLU A 32 -10.32 -13.71 -1.34
CA GLU A 32 -11.40 -14.08 -0.42
C GLU A 32 -10.89 -14.41 0.99
N ASN A 33 -9.75 -15.08 1.10
CA ASN A 33 -9.17 -15.56 2.36
C ASN A 33 -7.66 -15.34 2.40
N PRO A 34 -7.16 -14.08 2.36
CA PRO A 34 -5.73 -13.80 2.25
C PRO A 34 -4.93 -14.33 3.45
N GLU A 35 -5.47 -14.26 4.67
CA GLU A 35 -4.80 -14.78 5.88
C GLU A 35 -4.61 -16.30 5.83
N GLU A 36 -5.59 -17.04 5.30
CA GLU A 36 -5.51 -18.49 5.13
C GLU A 36 -4.43 -18.86 4.11
N LEU A 37 -4.37 -18.15 2.97
CA LEU A 37 -3.30 -18.33 1.99
C LEU A 37 -1.92 -18.09 2.60
N LEU A 38 -1.77 -17.07 3.42
CA LEU A 38 -0.51 -16.75 4.08
C LEU A 38 -0.13 -17.78 5.15
N SER A 39 -1.08 -18.46 5.76
CA SER A 39 -0.80 -19.51 6.73
C SER A 39 -0.07 -20.73 6.13
N ILE A 40 -0.26 -20.98 4.82
CA ILE A 40 0.38 -22.06 4.08
C ILE A 40 1.56 -21.59 3.20
N GLN A 41 1.95 -20.31 3.29
CA GLN A 41 2.96 -19.69 2.43
C GLN A 41 4.28 -20.47 2.40
N ASP A 42 4.80 -20.86 3.56
CA ASP A 42 6.10 -21.55 3.65
C ASP A 42 6.05 -22.92 2.96
N SER A 43 4.94 -23.65 3.10
CA SER A 43 4.73 -24.92 2.40
C SER A 43 4.66 -24.73 0.88
N LEU A 44 4.00 -23.65 0.40
CA LEU A 44 3.90 -23.34 -1.02
C LEU A 44 5.27 -22.98 -1.61
N LEU A 45 6.01 -22.10 -0.93
CA LEU A 45 7.35 -21.69 -1.36
C LEU A 45 8.35 -22.83 -1.28
N GLY A 46 8.22 -23.77 -0.33
CA GLY A 46 9.05 -24.96 -0.25
C GLY A 46 8.86 -25.92 -1.42
N LYS A 47 7.62 -26.03 -1.93
CA LYS A 47 7.27 -26.95 -3.04
C LYS A 47 7.41 -26.33 -4.42
N LYS A 48 7.14 -25.02 -4.55
CA LYS A 48 7.00 -24.31 -5.83
C LYS A 48 7.57 -22.87 -5.76
N LYS A 49 8.82 -22.75 -5.31
CA LYS A 49 9.47 -21.47 -5.03
C LYS A 49 9.42 -20.45 -6.17
N ASN A 50 9.45 -20.91 -7.42
CA ASN A 50 9.52 -20.05 -8.61
C ASN A 50 8.21 -20.02 -9.43
N ASP A 51 7.12 -20.51 -8.87
CA ASP A 51 5.81 -20.47 -9.55
C ASP A 51 5.26 -19.05 -9.48
N VAL A 52 5.24 -18.37 -10.64
CA VAL A 52 4.81 -16.95 -10.74
C VAL A 52 3.38 -16.75 -10.24
N ASN A 53 2.47 -17.68 -10.52
CA ASN A 53 1.07 -17.56 -10.09
C ASN A 53 0.96 -17.62 -8.56
N ILE A 54 1.75 -18.49 -7.93
CA ILE A 54 1.80 -18.57 -6.46
C ILE A 54 2.44 -17.31 -5.87
N LEU A 55 3.55 -16.84 -6.43
CA LEU A 55 4.20 -15.61 -5.99
C LEU A 55 3.26 -14.41 -6.08
N ASP A 56 2.57 -14.24 -7.19
CA ASP A 56 1.61 -13.14 -7.40
C ASP A 56 0.41 -13.24 -6.43
N ALA A 57 -0.09 -14.46 -6.19
CA ALA A 57 -1.15 -14.67 -5.21
C ALA A 57 -0.68 -14.32 -3.79
N LEU A 58 0.53 -14.72 -3.39
CA LEU A 58 1.11 -14.39 -2.08
C LEU A 58 1.40 -12.88 -1.94
N VAL A 59 1.87 -12.21 -3.00
CA VAL A 59 2.02 -10.75 -3.04
C VAL A 59 0.68 -10.06 -2.83
N SER A 60 -0.35 -10.50 -3.58
CA SER A 60 -1.71 -9.96 -3.44
C SER A 60 -2.27 -10.16 -2.03
N ALA A 61 -2.13 -11.34 -1.45
CA ALA A 61 -2.59 -11.63 -0.09
C ALA A 61 -1.88 -10.77 0.95
N ASN A 62 -0.54 -10.64 0.88
CA ASN A 62 0.21 -9.76 1.78
C ASN A 62 -0.23 -8.29 1.66
N ASN A 63 -0.44 -7.78 0.44
CA ASN A 63 -0.91 -6.40 0.23
C ASN A 63 -2.29 -6.19 0.86
N ARG A 64 -3.25 -7.13 0.67
CA ARG A 64 -4.59 -7.01 1.25
C ARG A 64 -4.60 -7.04 2.78
N VAL A 65 -3.79 -7.91 3.37
CA VAL A 65 -3.65 -7.94 4.84
C VAL A 65 -2.99 -6.65 5.33
N ALA A 66 -2.00 -6.13 4.62
CA ALA A 66 -1.39 -4.85 4.94
C ALA A 66 -2.38 -3.69 4.87
N GLU A 67 -3.21 -3.62 3.81
CA GLU A 67 -4.27 -2.61 3.65
C GLU A 67 -5.31 -2.67 4.79
N LYS A 68 -5.66 -3.87 5.25
CA LYS A 68 -6.52 -4.05 6.43
C LYS A 68 -5.91 -3.42 7.68
N TYR A 69 -4.61 -3.65 7.93
CA TYR A 69 -3.89 -3.03 9.05
C TYR A 69 -3.73 -1.50 8.86
N MET A 70 -3.53 -1.01 7.63
CA MET A 70 -3.55 0.44 7.35
C MET A 70 -4.86 1.09 7.80
N LYS A 71 -6.00 0.50 7.45
CA LYS A 71 -7.34 0.98 7.86
C LYS A 71 -7.55 0.94 9.38
N GLN A 72 -6.92 0.00 10.07
CA GLN A 72 -6.94 -0.10 11.53
C GLN A 72 -5.97 0.86 12.23
N GLY A 73 -5.13 1.56 11.48
CA GLY A 73 -4.07 2.42 12.03
C GLY A 73 -2.91 1.65 12.67
N ASP A 74 -2.80 0.34 12.42
CA ASP A 74 -1.62 -0.47 12.80
C ASP A 74 -0.60 -0.47 11.67
N TYR A 75 0.09 0.66 11.56
CA TYR A 75 1.06 0.91 10.49
C TYR A 75 2.30 0.02 10.58
N ILE A 76 2.65 -0.48 11.77
CA ILE A 76 3.80 -1.38 11.96
C ILE A 76 3.50 -2.74 11.36
N SER A 77 2.34 -3.30 11.66
CA SER A 77 1.89 -4.57 11.05
C SER A 77 1.71 -4.40 9.54
N ALA A 78 1.10 -3.31 9.09
CA ALA A 78 0.97 -3.01 7.66
C ALA A 78 2.31 -2.99 6.93
N ALA A 79 3.31 -2.27 7.46
CA ALA A 79 4.66 -2.21 6.91
C ALA A 79 5.32 -3.60 6.84
N SER A 80 5.11 -4.44 7.87
CA SER A 80 5.63 -5.81 7.88
C SER A 80 5.08 -6.65 6.73
N TYR A 81 3.78 -6.59 6.46
CA TYR A 81 3.15 -7.33 5.36
C TYR A 81 3.54 -6.76 3.99
N PHE A 82 3.53 -5.46 3.79
CA PHE A 82 4.05 -4.85 2.55
C PHE A 82 5.52 -5.22 2.30
N LYS A 83 6.35 -5.27 3.34
CA LYS A 83 7.74 -5.71 3.24
C LYS A 83 7.87 -7.19 2.84
N LYS A 84 6.98 -8.06 3.31
CA LYS A 84 6.91 -9.46 2.84
C LYS A 84 6.54 -9.51 1.36
N ALA A 85 5.55 -8.75 0.93
CA ALA A 85 5.15 -8.64 -0.48
C ALA A 85 6.31 -8.14 -1.38
N THR A 86 7.03 -7.10 -0.96
CA THR A 86 8.20 -6.59 -1.71
C THR A 86 9.36 -7.58 -1.77
N LYS A 87 9.53 -8.46 -0.78
CA LYS A 87 10.53 -9.54 -0.83
C LYS A 87 10.15 -10.64 -1.82
N LEU A 88 8.86 -10.93 -1.99
CA LEU A 88 8.38 -11.91 -2.96
C LEU A 88 8.46 -11.38 -4.40
N ASN A 89 8.18 -10.10 -4.59
CA ASN A 89 8.29 -9.43 -5.89
C ASN A 89 8.85 -8.00 -5.70
N THR A 90 10.15 -7.85 -5.93
CA THR A 90 10.87 -6.58 -5.76
C THR A 90 10.47 -5.50 -6.78
N SER A 91 9.78 -5.84 -7.85
CA SER A 91 9.29 -4.87 -8.85
C SER A 91 7.84 -4.44 -8.59
N ASN A 92 7.12 -5.06 -7.63
CA ASN A 92 5.73 -4.72 -7.36
C ASN A 92 5.58 -3.30 -6.78
N VAL A 93 5.06 -2.40 -7.61
CA VAL A 93 4.92 -0.96 -7.28
C VAL A 93 3.89 -0.74 -6.17
N VAL A 94 2.80 -1.52 -6.15
CA VAL A 94 1.74 -1.43 -5.11
C VAL A 94 2.32 -1.70 -3.73
N SER A 95 3.09 -2.81 -3.60
CA SER A 95 3.73 -3.17 -2.32
C SER A 95 4.75 -2.13 -1.86
N LYS A 96 5.55 -1.58 -2.79
CA LYS A 96 6.51 -0.50 -2.48
C LYS A 96 5.83 0.77 -2.01
N TYR A 97 4.78 1.18 -2.70
CA TYR A 97 3.97 2.34 -2.34
C TYR A 97 3.36 2.16 -0.96
N GLY A 98 2.66 1.05 -0.73
CA GLY A 98 2.05 0.75 0.57
C GLY A 98 3.07 0.70 1.71
N LEU A 99 4.27 0.12 1.47
CA LEU A 99 5.35 0.11 2.47
C LEU A 99 5.80 1.53 2.83
N LEU A 100 5.98 2.40 1.83
CA LEU A 100 6.39 3.79 2.07
C LEU A 100 5.34 4.57 2.86
N LEU A 101 4.05 4.41 2.54
CA LEU A 101 2.97 5.03 3.30
C LEU A 101 2.89 4.48 4.73
N ALA A 102 2.98 3.16 4.91
CA ALA A 102 2.91 2.53 6.22
C ALA A 102 4.07 2.96 7.12
N ASP A 103 5.31 2.96 6.59
CA ASP A 103 6.49 3.44 7.30
C ASP A 103 6.34 4.92 7.69
N GLY A 104 5.91 5.78 6.76
CA GLY A 104 5.67 7.19 7.02
C GLY A 104 4.62 7.41 8.11
N ASN A 105 3.49 6.71 8.02
CA ASN A 105 2.40 6.82 9.01
C ASN A 105 2.82 6.30 10.39
N ALA A 106 3.65 5.25 10.46
CA ALA A 106 4.22 4.78 11.72
C ALA A 106 5.12 5.85 12.38
N LEU A 107 5.94 6.54 11.60
CA LEU A 107 6.79 7.64 12.06
C LEU A 107 5.95 8.83 12.55
N VAL A 108 4.93 9.23 11.80
CA VAL A 108 3.99 10.31 12.19
C VAL A 108 3.23 9.95 13.47
N LYS A 109 2.83 8.67 13.63
CA LYS A 109 2.17 8.18 14.84
C LYS A 109 3.10 8.23 16.07
N LYS A 110 4.39 7.91 15.89
CA LYS A 110 5.41 7.99 16.94
C LYS A 110 5.64 9.43 17.46
N GLY A 111 5.47 10.44 16.60
CA GLY A 111 5.35 11.83 17.00
C GLY A 111 6.64 12.59 17.29
N ASN A 112 7.84 12.06 17.06
CA ASN A 112 9.08 12.80 17.27
C ASN A 112 9.44 13.67 16.06
N LYS A 113 10.13 14.80 16.27
CA LYS A 113 10.45 15.79 15.24
C LYS A 113 11.28 15.20 14.08
N ASN A 114 12.30 14.41 14.37
CA ASN A 114 13.12 13.79 13.32
C ASN A 114 12.30 12.78 12.50
N GLY A 115 11.43 12.01 13.18
CA GLY A 115 10.53 11.08 12.49
C GLY A 115 9.54 11.76 11.54
N MET A 116 9.19 13.05 11.76
CA MET A 116 8.35 13.78 10.80
C MET A 116 9.10 14.04 9.49
N TRP A 117 10.38 14.43 9.54
CA TRP A 117 11.20 14.61 8.34
C TRP A 117 11.42 13.29 7.59
N ASP A 118 11.70 12.21 8.33
CA ASP A 118 11.81 10.87 7.73
C ASP A 118 10.49 10.44 7.08
N ALA A 119 9.34 10.75 7.70
CA ALA A 119 8.03 10.47 7.12
C ALA A 119 7.79 11.25 5.83
N ILE A 120 8.13 12.55 5.80
CA ILE A 120 8.03 13.40 4.61
C ILE A 120 8.86 12.82 3.46
N GLU A 121 10.07 12.34 3.74
CA GLU A 121 10.90 11.65 2.75
C GLU A 121 10.22 10.38 2.20
N LYS A 122 9.59 9.58 3.07
CA LYS A 122 8.84 8.38 2.65
C LYS A 122 7.66 8.75 1.74
N TYR A 123 6.89 9.76 2.12
CA TYR A 123 5.76 10.21 1.31
C TYR A 123 6.19 10.80 -0.03
N SER A 124 7.33 11.52 -0.07
CA SER A 124 7.91 12.02 -1.31
C SER A 124 8.27 10.88 -2.27
N LYS A 125 8.88 9.81 -1.75
CA LYS A 125 9.17 8.60 -2.53
C LYS A 125 7.89 7.89 -2.98
N ALA A 126 6.83 7.86 -2.15
CA ALA A 126 5.54 7.30 -2.53
C ALA A 126 4.87 8.13 -3.66
N ALA A 127 4.91 9.46 -3.57
CA ALA A 127 4.40 10.35 -4.62
C ALA A 127 5.10 10.14 -5.96
N ALA A 128 6.41 9.85 -5.96
CA ALA A 128 7.15 9.54 -7.17
C ALA A 128 6.71 8.22 -7.84
N LEU A 129 6.21 7.24 -7.07
CA LEU A 129 5.68 5.98 -7.61
C LEU A 129 4.29 6.16 -8.25
N TYR A 130 3.45 7.02 -7.69
CA TYR A 130 2.08 7.33 -8.17
C TYR A 130 1.86 8.84 -8.25
N PRO A 131 2.38 9.53 -9.30
CA PRO A 131 2.36 11.00 -9.39
C PRO A 131 0.96 11.62 -9.44
N LYS A 132 -0.07 10.85 -9.79
CA LYS A 132 -1.46 11.31 -9.85
C LYS A 132 -2.21 11.10 -8.53
N ASN A 133 -1.63 10.40 -7.55
CA ASN A 133 -2.28 10.12 -6.27
C ASN A 133 -1.98 11.23 -5.27
N GLY A 134 -3.03 11.81 -4.69
CA GLY A 134 -2.95 12.90 -3.71
C GLY A 134 -2.64 12.45 -2.29
N GLU A 135 -2.81 11.17 -1.97
CA GLU A 135 -2.65 10.66 -0.60
C GLU A 135 -1.27 10.95 0.02
N PRO A 136 -0.12 10.76 -0.67
CA PRO A 136 1.18 11.10 -0.10
C PRO A 136 1.28 12.57 0.30
N PHE A 137 0.72 13.47 -0.48
CA PHE A 137 0.73 14.91 -0.19
C PHE A 137 -0.18 15.26 0.99
N TYR A 138 -1.32 14.59 1.14
CA TYR A 138 -2.15 14.70 2.34
C TYR A 138 -1.35 14.34 3.60
N TRP A 139 -0.62 13.22 3.58
CA TRP A 139 0.20 12.80 4.71
C TRP A 139 1.41 13.70 4.95
N MET A 140 2.01 14.30 3.91
CA MET A 140 3.03 15.35 4.07
C MET A 140 2.46 16.55 4.82
N ALA A 141 1.27 17.04 4.45
CA ALA A 141 0.61 18.14 5.13
C ALA A 141 0.37 17.85 6.62
N ILE A 142 -0.02 16.59 6.95
CA ILE A 142 -0.14 16.14 8.34
C ILE A 142 1.20 16.19 9.06
N ALA A 143 2.28 15.71 8.44
CA ALA A 143 3.62 15.72 9.04
C ALA A 143 4.12 17.15 9.25
N TYR A 144 4.00 18.04 8.28
CA TYR A 144 4.33 19.46 8.43
C TYR A 144 3.51 20.14 9.52
N THR A 145 2.20 19.86 9.60
CA THR A 145 1.34 20.37 10.68
C THR A 145 1.86 19.95 12.08
N LYS A 146 2.38 18.73 12.20
CA LYS A 146 2.94 18.22 13.47
C LYS A 146 4.34 18.77 13.79
N LEU A 147 5.09 19.26 12.81
CA LEU A 147 6.35 19.97 13.01
C LEU A 147 6.13 21.34 13.66
N GLY A 148 4.95 21.92 13.50
CA GLY A 148 4.55 23.19 14.09
C GLY A 148 4.12 24.22 13.05
N ASP A 149 3.73 25.41 13.55
CA ASP A 149 3.17 26.48 12.74
C ASP A 149 4.22 27.46 12.16
N THR A 150 5.47 26.99 12.01
CA THR A 150 6.56 27.82 11.47
C THR A 150 6.55 27.87 9.93
N ASP A 151 6.03 26.83 9.29
CA ASP A 151 6.08 26.65 7.84
C ASP A 151 4.68 26.44 7.23
N PHE A 152 3.77 27.41 7.49
CA PHE A 152 2.39 27.33 6.97
C PHE A 152 2.32 27.15 5.47
N ASP A 153 3.27 27.68 4.71
CA ASP A 153 3.27 27.57 3.25
C ASP A 153 3.43 26.11 2.83
N LEU A 154 4.33 25.34 3.43
CA LEU A 154 4.50 23.91 3.17
C LEU A 154 3.24 23.10 3.53
N ILE A 155 2.56 23.48 4.62
CA ILE A 155 1.30 22.82 5.03
C ILE A 155 0.22 23.09 3.98
N LEU A 156 0.04 24.33 3.58
CA LEU A 156 -1.01 24.74 2.62
C LEU A 156 -0.75 24.17 1.24
N GLU A 157 0.47 24.32 0.71
CA GLU A 157 0.88 23.75 -0.59
C GLU A 157 0.69 22.23 -0.65
N SER A 158 1.01 21.52 0.45
CA SER A 158 0.83 20.06 0.49
C SER A 158 -0.66 19.69 0.44
N TYR A 159 -1.55 20.37 1.18
CA TYR A 159 -2.99 20.13 1.07
C TYR A 159 -3.54 20.50 -0.31
N GLU A 160 -3.14 21.64 -0.87
CA GLU A 160 -3.56 22.07 -2.21
C GLU A 160 -3.13 21.06 -3.27
N LYS A 161 -1.90 20.56 -3.16
CA LYS A 161 -1.41 19.51 -4.04
C LYS A 161 -2.22 18.23 -3.90
N ALA A 162 -2.50 17.78 -2.67
CA ALA A 162 -3.33 16.60 -2.42
C ALA A 162 -4.72 16.75 -3.07
N LEU A 163 -5.37 17.90 -2.89
CA LEU A 163 -6.71 18.18 -3.40
C LEU A 163 -6.77 18.32 -4.92
N SER A 164 -5.66 18.71 -5.56
CA SER A 164 -5.56 18.84 -7.02
C SER A 164 -5.37 17.50 -7.74
N LEU A 165 -5.12 16.42 -7.02
CA LEU A 165 -4.85 15.08 -7.55
C LEU A 165 -6.00 14.11 -7.23
N GLU A 166 -5.85 12.85 -7.68
CA GLU A 166 -6.77 11.78 -7.32
C GLU A 166 -6.64 11.48 -5.82
N LEU A 167 -7.74 11.61 -5.09
CA LEU A 167 -7.78 11.40 -3.65
C LEU A 167 -9.11 10.74 -3.28
N ASP A 168 -9.05 9.76 -2.40
CA ASP A 168 -10.23 9.13 -1.83
C ASP A 168 -11.17 10.16 -1.20
N ASN A 169 -12.49 9.94 -1.30
CA ASN A 169 -13.49 10.90 -0.84
C ASN A 169 -13.41 11.22 0.65
N GLU A 170 -13.07 10.25 1.48
CA GLU A 170 -12.92 10.45 2.92
C GLU A 170 -11.68 11.32 3.21
N LEU A 171 -10.54 10.99 2.60
CA LEU A 171 -9.32 11.78 2.71
C LEU A 171 -9.49 13.18 2.11
N ARG A 172 -10.24 13.32 1.02
CA ARG A 172 -10.55 14.62 0.39
C ARG A 172 -11.30 15.52 1.36
N THR A 173 -12.37 15.01 1.95
CA THR A 173 -13.17 15.74 2.95
C THR A 173 -12.32 16.17 4.15
N GLU A 174 -11.46 15.27 4.63
CA GLU A 174 -10.54 15.61 5.71
C GLU A 174 -9.49 16.65 5.30
N ALA A 175 -8.92 16.54 4.09
CA ALA A 175 -7.94 17.47 3.57
C ALA A 175 -8.52 18.88 3.45
N GLU A 176 -9.72 19.03 2.90
CA GLU A 176 -10.43 20.32 2.79
C GLU A 176 -10.63 20.95 4.17
N LYS A 177 -11.12 20.20 5.13
CA LYS A 177 -11.32 20.66 6.51
C LYS A 177 -10.03 21.10 7.17
N LYS A 178 -8.96 20.32 7.02
CA LYS A 178 -7.64 20.60 7.63
C LYS A 178 -6.95 21.77 6.93
N HIS A 179 -7.03 21.85 5.61
CA HIS A 179 -6.54 22.98 4.83
C HIS A 179 -7.19 24.30 5.26
N LYS A 180 -8.53 24.33 5.37
CA LYS A 180 -9.26 25.50 5.86
C LYS A 180 -8.77 25.94 7.25
N ARG A 181 -8.62 24.99 8.19
CA ARG A 181 -8.11 25.27 9.54
C ARG A 181 -6.68 25.82 9.53
N ALA A 182 -5.80 25.26 8.69
CA ALA A 182 -4.43 25.75 8.56
C ALA A 182 -4.41 27.20 8.04
N LYS A 183 -5.25 27.53 7.04
CA LYS A 183 -5.39 28.88 6.51
C LYS A 183 -5.92 29.88 7.55
N GLU A 184 -6.93 29.48 8.33
CA GLU A 184 -7.45 30.30 9.44
C GLU A 184 -6.38 30.58 10.51
N ARG A 185 -5.56 29.57 10.85
CA ARG A 185 -4.44 29.71 11.81
C ARG A 185 -3.37 30.65 11.28
N LYS A 186 -2.97 30.50 10.00
CA LYS A 186 -2.03 31.42 9.33
C LYS A 186 -2.53 32.86 9.39
N ASN A 187 -3.78 33.08 9.00
CA ASN A 187 -4.36 34.44 9.01
C ASN A 187 -4.39 35.07 10.41
N LYS A 188 -4.68 34.29 11.44
CA LYS A 188 -4.61 34.77 12.84
C LYS A 188 -3.20 35.16 13.22
N LEU A 189 -2.20 34.37 12.88
CA LEU A 189 -0.80 34.66 13.17
C LEU A 189 -0.37 35.94 12.45
N ASP A 190 -0.67 36.06 11.16
CA ASP A 190 -0.37 37.25 10.34
C ASP A 190 -1.04 38.53 10.87
N SER A 191 -2.25 38.41 11.45
CA SER A 191 -2.95 39.54 12.08
C SER A 191 -2.39 39.95 13.43
N PHE A 192 -1.75 39.02 14.15
CA PHE A 192 -1.13 39.30 15.45
C PHE A 192 0.17 40.11 15.33
N TRP A 193 0.88 39.96 14.20
CA TRP A 193 2.15 40.64 13.96
C TRP A 193 2.01 41.96 13.16
N LYS A 194 0.80 42.36 12.83
CA LYS A 194 0.46 43.69 12.20
C LYS A 194 0.02 44.68 13.27
#